data_51e5e6ab685cdf6624fb8917fac93df5
#
_entry.id   51e5e6ab685cdf6624fb8917fac93df5
#
_cell.length_a   1.000
_cell.length_b   1.000
_cell.length_c   1.000
_cell.angle_alpha   90.00
_cell.angle_beta   90.00
_cell.angle_gamma   90.00
#
_symmetry.space_group_name_H-M   'P 1'
#
loop_
_entity.id
_entity.type
_entity.pdbx_description
1 polymer ?
#
loop_
_entity_poly.entity_id
_entity_poly.type
_entity_poly.pdbx_seq_one_letter_code
_entity_poly.pdbx_strand_id
1 'polypeptide(L)'
;MAQKRDYYEVLGVEKTASEDEIKKAYRKIAIKYHPDRNPGDKEAEEKFKEAAEAYNVLHDPKTRQQYDQFGFNGPGMGDFDFSGFGGASMNMDDIFSMFGDIFGGHGFGGFGGGSRRPQQHRGSDLRLKVRLSLEEINKGVTKKFKVRKDVHCPHCSGSGAEAGSGKETCPTCHGQGVITHTTQSIFGMMQQQSVCPTCNGEGQVIKNKCKHCGGTGIEKGEEVVEINIPAGVAEGMVVNVPGKGNAGKHNGIPGDIQVFIEEEENSTFVRDGNDLIYNLLLDFPTAALGGEVEIPTVEGSKLRVKLDNGTQPGKTLRLRGKGLPAVQGYGSGKGDLVVNISVYIPKTLSKEEKEAIETFRQSDNFKGDKQTRDSIFQKFKNYFN
;
A
#
# COMPACT_ATOMS: atom_id res chain seq x y z
N MET A 1 34.15 -24.89 23.17
CA MET A 1 33.74 -23.67 22.40
C MET A 1 34.09 -23.99 20.96
N ALA A 2 33.08 -24.04 20.07
CA ALA A 2 33.35 -24.25 18.65
C ALA A 2 34.07 -23.01 18.10
N GLN A 3 35.19 -23.25 17.41
CA GLN A 3 36.02 -22.19 16.84
C GLN A 3 35.21 -21.58 15.67
N LYS A 4 34.81 -20.30 15.74
CA LYS A 4 34.13 -19.59 14.66
C LYS A 4 35.01 -19.59 13.41
N ARG A 5 34.44 -19.95 12.24
CA ARG A 5 35.14 -19.95 10.96
C ARG A 5 35.32 -18.53 10.43
N ASP A 6 36.40 -18.28 9.68
CA ASP A 6 36.62 -16.96 9.04
C ASP A 6 35.45 -16.62 8.12
N TYR A 7 34.95 -15.40 8.21
CA TYR A 7 33.77 -14.95 7.44
C TYR A 7 33.98 -14.97 5.92
N TYR A 8 35.22 -14.79 5.46
CA TYR A 8 35.57 -14.97 4.04
C TYR A 8 35.46 -16.42 3.61
N GLU A 9 35.86 -17.35 4.47
CA GLU A 9 35.71 -18.79 4.23
C GLU A 9 34.27 -19.23 4.26
N VAL A 10 33.46 -18.69 5.16
CA VAL A 10 32.02 -18.97 5.26
C VAL A 10 31.29 -18.59 3.96
N LEU A 11 31.62 -17.43 3.38
CA LEU A 11 31.06 -17.00 2.09
C LEU A 11 31.76 -17.61 0.87
N GLY A 12 32.92 -18.23 1.07
CA GLY A 12 33.72 -18.81 -0.02
C GLY A 12 34.29 -17.76 -0.98
N VAL A 13 34.76 -16.63 -0.44
CA VAL A 13 35.34 -15.52 -1.19
C VAL A 13 36.74 -15.20 -0.66
N GLU A 14 37.56 -14.57 -1.48
CA GLU A 14 38.90 -14.10 -1.08
C GLU A 14 38.79 -12.82 -0.22
N LYS A 15 39.81 -12.57 0.63
CA LYS A 15 39.90 -11.35 1.44
C LYS A 15 39.95 -10.06 0.62
N THR A 16 40.25 -10.15 -0.65
CA THR A 16 40.32 -9.05 -1.62
C THR A 16 39.00 -8.86 -2.39
N ALA A 17 38.00 -9.71 -2.14
CA ALA A 17 36.70 -9.68 -2.86
C ALA A 17 36.02 -8.33 -2.77
N SER A 18 35.43 -7.89 -3.88
CA SER A 18 34.61 -6.70 -3.96
C SER A 18 33.27 -6.88 -3.25
N GLU A 19 32.62 -5.78 -2.92
CA GLU A 19 31.27 -5.78 -2.30
C GLU A 19 30.25 -6.56 -3.14
N ASP A 20 30.30 -6.42 -4.47
CA ASP A 20 29.43 -7.15 -5.38
C ASP A 20 29.68 -8.66 -5.39
N GLU A 21 30.93 -9.09 -5.23
CA GLU A 21 31.29 -10.51 -5.13
C GLU A 21 30.81 -11.10 -3.81
N ILE A 22 30.99 -10.40 -2.71
CA ILE A 22 30.47 -10.77 -1.38
C ILE A 22 28.95 -10.93 -1.44
N LYS A 23 28.24 -9.98 -2.03
CA LYS A 23 26.79 -10.00 -2.20
C LYS A 23 26.31 -11.17 -3.07
N LYS A 24 27.02 -11.46 -4.16
CA LYS A 24 26.70 -12.62 -5.04
C LYS A 24 26.94 -13.95 -4.33
N ALA A 25 28.02 -14.07 -3.57
CA ALA A 25 28.33 -15.26 -2.80
C ALA A 25 27.27 -15.53 -1.72
N TYR A 26 26.92 -14.51 -0.95
CA TYR A 26 25.84 -14.60 0.04
C TYR A 26 24.53 -15.04 -0.58
N ARG A 27 24.08 -14.43 -1.70
CA ARG A 27 22.83 -14.81 -2.36
C ARG A 27 22.81 -16.28 -2.78
N LYS A 28 23.92 -16.82 -3.28
CA LYS A 28 24.01 -18.24 -3.64
C LYS A 28 23.81 -19.16 -2.44
N ILE A 29 24.43 -18.81 -1.31
CA ILE A 29 24.35 -19.59 -0.07
C ILE A 29 22.94 -19.47 0.53
N ALA A 30 22.40 -18.27 0.57
CA ALA A 30 21.05 -17.98 1.09
C ALA A 30 19.95 -18.74 0.31
N ILE A 31 20.03 -18.80 -1.02
CA ILE A 31 19.09 -19.57 -1.84
C ILE A 31 19.27 -21.09 -1.64
N LYS A 32 20.50 -21.56 -1.44
CA LYS A 32 20.79 -22.99 -1.27
C LYS A 32 20.32 -23.53 0.07
N TYR A 33 20.50 -22.76 1.15
CA TYR A 33 20.21 -23.17 2.52
C TYR A 33 18.99 -22.45 3.10
N HIS A 34 18.10 -21.92 2.24
CA HIS A 34 16.87 -21.24 2.67
C HIS A 34 15.95 -22.20 3.47
N PRO A 35 15.35 -21.76 4.60
CA PRO A 35 14.48 -22.60 5.41
C PRO A 35 13.32 -23.20 4.64
N ASP A 36 12.71 -22.44 3.69
CA ASP A 36 11.60 -22.92 2.86
C ASP A 36 11.98 -24.03 1.89
N ARG A 37 13.28 -24.11 1.53
CA ARG A 37 13.79 -25.16 0.64
C ARG A 37 14.34 -26.36 1.39
N ASN A 38 14.72 -26.17 2.65
CA ASN A 38 15.29 -27.20 3.51
C ASN A 38 14.53 -27.25 4.86
N PRO A 39 13.22 -27.51 4.87
CA PRO A 39 12.43 -27.49 6.08
C PRO A 39 12.88 -28.59 7.06
N GLY A 40 13.25 -28.16 8.28
CA GLY A 40 13.67 -29.06 9.36
C GLY A 40 15.15 -29.53 9.31
N ASP A 41 15.94 -29.08 8.35
CA ASP A 41 17.38 -29.36 8.28
C ASP A 41 18.19 -28.37 9.13
N LYS A 42 18.63 -28.83 10.30
CA LYS A 42 19.42 -28.01 11.25
C LYS A 42 20.78 -27.59 10.70
N GLU A 43 21.42 -28.43 9.89
CA GLU A 43 22.71 -28.07 9.28
C GLU A 43 22.54 -26.97 8.22
N ALA A 44 21.46 -26.99 7.46
CA ALA A 44 21.14 -25.94 6.50
C ALA A 44 20.83 -24.64 7.23
N GLU A 45 20.10 -24.69 8.34
CA GLU A 45 19.78 -23.53 9.18
C GLU A 45 21.05 -22.88 9.79
N GLU A 46 21.99 -23.71 10.31
CA GLU A 46 23.25 -23.21 10.83
C GLU A 46 24.10 -22.53 9.75
N LYS A 47 24.23 -23.17 8.57
CA LYS A 47 24.97 -22.59 7.43
C LYS A 47 24.34 -21.30 6.92
N PHE A 48 23.02 -21.20 6.96
CA PHE A 48 22.31 -19.98 6.60
C PHE A 48 22.59 -18.85 7.60
N LYS A 49 22.55 -19.14 8.91
CA LYS A 49 22.86 -18.19 9.99
C LYS A 49 24.31 -17.71 9.92
N GLU A 50 25.28 -18.62 9.75
CA GLU A 50 26.69 -18.26 9.59
C GLU A 50 26.94 -17.38 8.35
N ALA A 51 26.28 -17.68 7.23
CA ALA A 51 26.40 -16.88 6.02
C ALA A 51 25.78 -15.47 6.17
N ALA A 52 24.67 -15.35 6.88
CA ALA A 52 24.04 -14.07 7.18
C ALA A 52 24.91 -13.20 8.10
N GLU A 53 25.51 -13.80 9.15
CA GLU A 53 26.47 -13.14 10.03
C GLU A 53 27.71 -12.64 9.26
N ALA A 54 28.29 -13.50 8.43
CA ALA A 54 29.45 -13.17 7.60
C ALA A 54 29.16 -12.02 6.62
N TYR A 55 28.00 -12.04 5.96
CA TYR A 55 27.59 -10.99 5.03
C TYR A 55 27.43 -9.65 5.74
N ASN A 56 26.78 -9.63 6.91
CA ASN A 56 26.57 -8.40 7.68
C ASN A 56 27.87 -7.72 8.08
N VAL A 57 28.89 -8.48 8.41
CA VAL A 57 30.21 -7.95 8.78
C VAL A 57 31.00 -7.49 7.56
N LEU A 58 30.96 -8.24 6.46
CA LEU A 58 31.79 -7.99 5.28
C LEU A 58 31.18 -7.02 4.25
N HIS A 59 29.87 -6.78 4.32
CA HIS A 59 29.15 -5.89 3.38
C HIS A 59 29.45 -4.40 3.63
N ASP A 60 29.52 -3.96 4.88
CA ASP A 60 29.81 -2.57 5.21
C ASP A 60 31.34 -2.37 5.29
N PRO A 61 31.90 -1.40 4.53
CA PRO A 61 33.34 -1.11 4.54
C PRO A 61 33.94 -0.86 5.92
N LYS A 62 33.17 -0.26 6.84
CA LYS A 62 33.64 0.04 8.20
C LYS A 62 33.76 -1.21 9.08
N THR A 63 32.72 -2.04 9.08
CA THR A 63 32.68 -3.29 9.84
C THR A 63 33.68 -4.30 9.27
N ARG A 64 33.81 -4.35 7.95
CA ARG A 64 34.83 -5.15 7.26
C ARG A 64 36.25 -4.74 7.69
N GLN A 65 36.58 -3.45 7.68
CA GLN A 65 37.88 -2.95 8.11
C GLN A 65 38.16 -3.27 9.58
N GLN A 66 37.15 -3.21 10.44
CA GLN A 66 37.27 -3.60 11.86
C GLN A 66 37.52 -5.11 11.99
N TYR A 67 36.82 -5.93 11.21
CA TYR A 67 37.02 -7.36 11.20
C TYR A 67 38.41 -7.73 10.67
N ASP A 68 38.90 -7.07 9.61
CA ASP A 68 40.21 -7.28 9.04
C ASP A 68 41.35 -6.90 10.01
N GLN A 69 41.13 -5.92 10.90
CA GLN A 69 42.10 -5.47 11.90
C GLN A 69 42.10 -6.28 13.18
N PHE A 70 40.93 -6.63 13.70
CA PHE A 70 40.78 -7.20 15.05
C PHE A 70 40.19 -8.61 15.07
N GLY A 71 39.78 -9.15 13.92
CA GLY A 71 39.12 -10.46 13.83
C GLY A 71 37.83 -10.49 14.67
N PHE A 72 37.56 -11.62 15.27
CA PHE A 72 36.40 -11.81 16.17
C PHE A 72 36.51 -11.08 17.53
N ASN A 73 37.66 -10.50 17.86
CA ASN A 73 37.90 -9.82 19.14
C ASN A 73 37.70 -8.30 19.05
N GLY A 74 37.17 -7.78 17.96
CA GLY A 74 36.91 -6.36 17.78
C GLY A 74 35.82 -5.84 18.73
N PRO A 75 35.89 -4.55 19.13
CA PRO A 75 34.84 -3.94 19.96
C PRO A 75 33.49 -3.98 19.22
N GLY A 76 32.51 -4.70 19.78
CA GLY A 76 31.19 -4.95 19.18
C GLY A 76 30.99 -6.30 18.49
N MET A 77 32.04 -7.13 18.37
CA MET A 77 31.94 -8.47 17.74
C MET A 77 31.82 -9.63 18.75
N GLY A 78 31.84 -9.37 20.04
CA GLY A 78 32.10 -10.35 21.10
C GLY A 78 30.93 -11.09 21.70
N ASP A 79 29.67 -10.86 21.34
CA ASP A 79 28.55 -11.60 21.96
C ASP A 79 27.26 -11.53 21.13
N PHE A 80 27.31 -11.95 19.88
CA PHE A 80 26.08 -12.25 19.14
C PHE A 80 25.68 -13.70 19.39
N ASP A 81 24.98 -13.93 20.50
CA ASP A 81 24.26 -15.19 20.71
C ASP A 81 22.93 -15.18 19.96
N PHE A 82 22.95 -15.76 18.78
CA PHE A 82 21.77 -15.99 17.93
C PHE A 82 20.92 -17.18 18.41
N SER A 83 21.26 -17.78 19.56
CA SER A 83 20.58 -19.00 20.07
C SER A 83 19.18 -18.71 20.60
N GLY A 84 18.83 -17.44 20.87
CA GLY A 84 17.51 -17.03 21.36
C GLY A 84 16.39 -16.92 20.31
N PHE A 85 16.67 -17.10 19.02
CA PHE A 85 15.75 -16.88 17.91
C PHE A 85 15.12 -18.16 17.32
N GLY A 86 15.03 -19.21 18.11
CA GLY A 86 14.34 -20.43 17.71
C GLY A 86 12.83 -20.32 17.87
N GLY A 87 12.07 -20.03 16.79
CA GLY A 87 10.63 -20.32 16.81
C GLY A 87 9.63 -19.38 16.14
N ALA A 88 10.04 -18.41 15.35
CA ALA A 88 9.07 -17.64 14.56
C ALA A 88 9.48 -17.59 13.08
N SER A 89 8.54 -17.95 12.21
CA SER A 89 8.64 -17.75 10.76
C SER A 89 8.71 -16.26 10.46
N MET A 90 9.91 -15.67 10.50
CA MET A 90 10.15 -14.27 10.13
C MET A 90 10.65 -14.20 8.69
N ASN A 91 10.06 -13.28 7.93
CA ASN A 91 10.48 -12.98 6.57
C ASN A 91 11.88 -12.32 6.57
N MET A 92 12.63 -12.51 5.48
CA MET A 92 13.99 -11.98 5.30
C MET A 92 14.07 -10.45 5.46
N ASP A 93 13.01 -9.74 5.07
CA ASP A 93 12.89 -8.28 5.23
C ASP A 93 12.76 -7.86 6.70
N ASP A 94 12.11 -8.68 7.54
CA ASP A 94 11.97 -8.41 8.98
C ASP A 94 13.31 -8.60 9.71
N ILE A 95 14.10 -9.58 9.30
CA ILE A 95 15.46 -9.79 9.81
C ILE A 95 16.38 -8.64 9.39
N PHE A 96 16.25 -8.15 8.14
CA PHE A 96 17.02 -7.02 7.63
C PHE A 96 16.63 -5.69 8.30
N SER A 97 15.35 -5.45 8.55
CA SER A 97 14.88 -4.23 9.22
C SER A 97 15.29 -4.19 10.68
N MET A 98 15.26 -5.34 11.37
CA MET A 98 15.65 -5.45 12.76
C MET A 98 17.16 -5.28 12.96
N PHE A 99 17.96 -5.77 12.01
CA PHE A 99 19.41 -5.53 11.97
C PHE A 99 19.75 -4.09 11.58
N GLY A 100 18.99 -3.49 10.66
CA GLY A 100 19.12 -2.08 10.29
C GLY A 100 18.88 -1.14 11.47
N ASP A 101 17.92 -1.44 12.32
CA ASP A 101 17.63 -0.67 13.54
C ASP A 101 18.68 -0.85 14.64
N ILE A 102 19.29 -2.04 14.77
CA ILE A 102 20.31 -2.32 15.79
C ILE A 102 21.69 -1.85 15.35
N PHE A 103 22.05 -1.97 14.07
CA PHE A 103 23.39 -1.60 13.55
C PHE A 103 23.41 -0.34 12.68
N GLY A 104 22.30 0.00 12.04
CA GLY A 104 22.24 1.07 11.04
C GLY A 104 22.01 2.47 11.56
N GLY A 105 22.02 2.73 12.88
CA GLY A 105 21.88 4.12 13.26
C GLY A 105 21.72 4.48 14.73
N HIS A 106 21.48 3.56 15.64
CA HIS A 106 21.17 3.99 17.02
C HIS A 106 21.90 3.25 18.14
N GLY A 107 22.74 2.23 17.85
CA GLY A 107 23.32 1.39 18.89
C GLY A 107 24.74 1.73 19.35
N PHE A 108 25.63 2.26 18.53
CA PHE A 108 27.06 2.34 18.90
C PHE A 108 27.82 3.63 18.55
N GLY A 109 27.12 4.71 18.16
CA GLY A 109 27.72 6.01 17.84
C GLY A 109 27.35 7.16 18.77
N GLY A 110 26.71 6.91 19.89
CA GLY A 110 26.04 7.91 20.71
C GLY A 110 26.79 8.42 21.94
N PHE A 111 28.10 8.67 21.86
CA PHE A 111 28.77 9.58 22.81
C PHE A 111 28.85 11.00 22.24
N GLY A 112 27.88 11.42 21.50
CA GLY A 112 27.64 12.79 21.06
C GLY A 112 26.25 13.21 21.55
N GLY A 113 26.17 14.13 22.48
CA GLY A 113 24.93 14.69 23.01
C GLY A 113 24.03 15.30 21.95
N GLY A 114 23.33 14.46 21.21
CA GLY A 114 22.21 14.88 20.37
C GLY A 114 21.06 15.25 21.30
N SER A 115 20.79 16.54 21.45
CA SER A 115 19.60 17.05 22.11
C SER A 115 18.37 16.36 21.47
N ARG A 116 17.73 15.42 22.19
CA ARG A 116 16.44 14.88 21.79
C ARG A 116 15.51 16.05 21.55
N ARG A 117 15.05 16.22 20.31
CA ARG A 117 14.04 17.24 19.99
C ARG A 117 12.83 17.01 20.87
N PRO A 118 12.24 18.08 21.45
CA PRO A 118 11.02 17.97 22.24
C PRO A 118 9.99 17.16 21.47
N GLN A 119 9.30 16.26 22.15
CA GLN A 119 8.30 15.40 21.54
C GLN A 119 7.15 16.27 21.04
N GLN A 120 7.03 16.42 19.72
CA GLN A 120 5.93 17.15 19.10
C GLN A 120 4.69 16.27 19.10
N HIS A 121 3.57 16.80 19.58
CA HIS A 121 2.29 16.11 19.55
C HIS A 121 1.78 16.03 18.11
N ARG A 122 1.67 14.83 17.57
CA ARG A 122 1.01 14.63 16.28
C ARG A 122 -0.50 14.55 16.48
N GLY A 123 -1.26 15.23 15.64
CA GLY A 123 -2.71 15.10 15.53
C GLY A 123 -3.09 13.72 15.01
N SER A 124 -4.27 13.25 15.36
CA SER A 124 -4.79 11.98 14.84
C SER A 124 -5.21 12.10 13.37
N ASP A 125 -5.06 11.00 12.65
CA ASP A 125 -5.51 10.90 11.26
C ASP A 125 -7.04 10.83 11.21
N LEU A 126 -7.60 11.30 10.09
CA LEU A 126 -9.03 11.23 9.79
C LEU A 126 -9.28 10.25 8.65
N ARG A 127 -10.40 9.53 8.74
CA ARG A 127 -10.85 8.62 7.69
C ARG A 127 -12.08 9.21 7.02
N LEU A 128 -12.02 9.30 5.70
CA LEU A 128 -13.11 9.79 4.86
C LEU A 128 -13.44 8.75 3.80
N LYS A 129 -14.71 8.45 3.58
CA LYS A 129 -15.19 7.60 2.50
C LYS A 129 -15.71 8.46 1.37
N VAL A 130 -15.28 8.17 0.16
CA VAL A 130 -15.69 8.92 -1.03
C VAL A 130 -16.19 7.95 -2.08
N ARG A 131 -17.43 8.16 -2.51
CA ARG A 131 -18.03 7.43 -3.61
C ARG A 131 -17.72 8.13 -4.92
N LEU A 132 -17.33 7.32 -5.91
CA LEU A 132 -16.95 7.76 -7.24
C LEU A 132 -17.71 7.00 -8.30
N SER A 133 -18.22 7.73 -9.29
CA SER A 133 -18.75 7.13 -10.51
C SER A 133 -17.61 6.65 -11.43
N LEU A 134 -17.89 5.72 -12.33
CA LEU A 134 -16.90 5.24 -13.32
C LEU A 134 -16.37 6.36 -14.21
N GLU A 135 -17.16 7.41 -14.48
CA GLU A 135 -16.73 8.58 -15.23
C GLU A 135 -15.69 9.40 -14.47
N GLU A 136 -15.89 9.59 -13.15
CA GLU A 136 -14.95 10.27 -12.27
C GLU A 136 -13.66 9.46 -12.12
N ILE A 137 -13.78 8.15 -12.01
CA ILE A 137 -12.64 7.24 -11.94
C ILE A 137 -11.83 7.28 -13.24
N ASN A 138 -12.51 7.36 -14.40
CA ASN A 138 -11.82 7.42 -15.69
C ASN A 138 -11.01 8.71 -15.88
N LYS A 139 -11.51 9.85 -15.41
CA LYS A 139 -10.88 11.16 -15.62
C LYS A 139 -10.00 11.60 -14.45
N GLY A 140 -10.22 11.04 -13.25
CA GLY A 140 -9.79 11.63 -12.00
C GLY A 140 -10.67 12.84 -11.63
N VAL A 141 -10.73 13.16 -10.36
CA VAL A 141 -11.58 14.23 -9.88
C VAL A 141 -10.97 14.93 -8.66
N THR A 142 -11.18 16.23 -8.60
CA THR A 142 -10.87 17.02 -7.41
C THR A 142 -12.18 17.38 -6.71
N LYS A 143 -12.37 16.85 -5.49
CA LYS A 143 -13.58 17.11 -4.68
C LYS A 143 -13.24 17.92 -3.44
N LYS A 144 -14.15 18.81 -3.05
CA LYS A 144 -14.04 19.62 -1.83
C LYS A 144 -14.97 19.06 -0.77
N PHE A 145 -14.39 18.77 0.40
CA PHE A 145 -15.12 18.21 1.52
C PHE A 145 -15.04 19.15 2.72
N LYS A 146 -16.17 19.41 3.34
CA LYS A 146 -16.25 20.12 4.61
C LYS A 146 -16.08 19.11 5.73
N VAL A 147 -14.92 19.12 6.38
CA VAL A 147 -14.53 18.14 7.37
C VAL A 147 -14.53 18.78 8.76
N ARG A 148 -15.22 18.12 9.71
CA ARG A 148 -15.13 18.48 11.13
C ARG A 148 -13.91 17.84 11.75
N LYS A 149 -13.01 18.69 12.27
CA LYS A 149 -11.75 18.22 12.84
C LYS A 149 -11.25 19.16 13.95
N ASP A 150 -10.20 18.72 14.64
CA ASP A 150 -9.46 19.61 15.49
C ASP A 150 -8.65 20.58 14.62
N VAL A 151 -8.87 21.89 14.83
CA VAL A 151 -8.15 22.97 14.17
C VAL A 151 -7.36 23.76 15.21
N HIS A 152 -6.36 24.52 14.77
CA HIS A 152 -5.65 25.40 15.67
C HIS A 152 -6.59 26.47 16.22
N CYS A 153 -6.51 26.65 17.53
CA CYS A 153 -7.30 27.68 18.20
C CYS A 153 -6.91 29.07 17.66
N PRO A 154 -7.86 29.85 17.08
CA PRO A 154 -7.54 31.15 16.46
C PRO A 154 -7.08 32.19 17.49
N HIS A 155 -7.50 32.09 18.76
CA HIS A 155 -7.14 33.04 19.81
C HIS A 155 -5.67 32.96 20.26
N CYS A 156 -5.08 31.76 20.23
CA CYS A 156 -3.68 31.56 20.60
C CYS A 156 -2.81 31.06 19.44
N SER A 157 -3.38 31.00 18.23
CA SER A 157 -2.70 30.50 17.03
C SER A 157 -2.02 29.13 17.26
N GLY A 158 -2.69 28.25 17.99
CA GLY A 158 -2.21 26.90 18.26
C GLY A 158 -1.23 26.75 19.43
N SER A 159 -0.74 27.84 20.04
CA SER A 159 0.27 27.77 21.11
C SER A 159 -0.26 27.20 22.43
N GLY A 160 -1.54 27.34 22.72
CA GLY A 160 -2.16 27.03 23.99
C GLY A 160 -1.95 28.06 25.08
N ALA A 161 -1.07 29.06 24.87
CA ALA A 161 -0.81 30.13 25.80
C ALA A 161 -1.73 31.34 25.55
N GLU A 162 -2.07 32.10 26.60
CA GLU A 162 -2.82 33.35 26.47
C GLU A 162 -2.01 34.36 25.65
N ALA A 163 -2.71 35.19 24.86
CA ALA A 163 -2.06 36.21 24.00
C ALA A 163 -1.10 37.08 24.83
N GLY A 164 0.16 37.18 24.38
CA GLY A 164 1.22 37.92 25.09
C GLY A 164 1.93 37.12 26.22
N SER A 165 1.47 35.91 26.55
CA SER A 165 2.20 34.99 27.42
C SER A 165 2.83 33.87 26.59
N GLY A 166 4.13 33.66 26.76
CA GLY A 166 4.86 32.59 26.07
C GLY A 166 4.83 31.26 26.81
N LYS A 167 5.49 30.27 26.24
CA LYS A 167 5.89 29.04 26.90
C LYS A 167 7.20 29.30 27.69
N GLU A 168 7.30 28.83 28.91
CA GLU A 168 8.49 28.92 29.73
C GLU A 168 9.20 27.56 29.79
N THR A 169 10.51 27.55 29.95
CA THR A 169 11.27 26.31 30.13
C THR A 169 10.78 25.56 31.35
N CYS A 170 10.55 24.28 31.25
CA CYS A 170 10.07 23.46 32.35
C CYS A 170 11.08 23.47 33.53
N PRO A 171 10.66 23.87 34.75
CA PRO A 171 11.56 23.95 35.86
C PRO A 171 12.04 22.59 36.37
N THR A 172 11.33 21.51 36.08
CA THR A 172 11.66 20.16 36.55
C THR A 172 12.71 19.47 35.69
N CYS A 173 12.64 19.60 34.34
CA CYS A 173 13.56 18.95 33.41
C CYS A 173 14.49 19.94 32.70
N HIS A 174 14.40 21.24 33.00
CA HIS A 174 15.23 22.30 32.42
C HIS A 174 15.26 22.27 30.87
N GLY A 175 14.11 21.97 30.26
CA GLY A 175 13.95 21.91 28.80
C GLY A 175 14.19 20.54 28.18
N GLN A 176 14.67 19.56 28.90
CA GLN A 176 15.03 18.25 28.37
C GLN A 176 13.82 17.34 28.06
N GLY A 177 12.65 17.61 28.64
CA GLY A 177 11.46 16.79 28.46
C GLY A 177 11.48 15.46 29.20
N VAL A 178 12.63 15.03 29.71
CA VAL A 178 12.83 13.78 30.45
C VAL A 178 13.53 14.04 31.77
N ILE A 179 13.30 13.18 32.75
CA ILE A 179 13.99 13.17 34.05
C ILE A 179 14.68 11.81 34.20
N THR A 180 15.87 11.82 34.77
CA THR A 180 16.65 10.62 35.05
C THR A 180 16.49 10.23 36.51
N HIS A 181 15.95 9.05 36.76
CA HIS A 181 15.90 8.44 38.10
C HIS A 181 17.06 7.45 38.24
N THR A 182 17.84 7.61 39.27
CA THR A 182 18.88 6.64 39.62
C THR A 182 18.32 5.71 40.70
N THR A 183 18.16 4.44 40.36
CA THR A 183 17.71 3.39 41.27
C THR A 183 18.88 2.48 41.58
N GLN A 184 19.09 2.21 42.87
CA GLN A 184 20.09 1.26 43.36
C GLN A 184 19.47 -0.14 43.31
N SER A 185 20.03 -1.02 42.48
CA SER A 185 19.65 -2.43 42.38
C SER A 185 20.76 -3.31 42.97
N ILE A 186 20.48 -4.60 43.17
CA ILE A 186 21.47 -5.60 43.58
C ILE A 186 22.63 -5.77 42.59
N PHE A 187 22.45 -5.29 41.35
CA PHE A 187 23.46 -5.31 40.27
C PHE A 187 24.17 -3.96 40.08
N GLY A 188 23.95 -2.97 40.97
CA GLY A 188 24.56 -1.64 40.87
C GLY A 188 23.56 -0.51 40.68
N MET A 189 24.07 0.68 40.40
CA MET A 189 23.24 1.87 40.14
C MET A 189 22.72 1.83 38.70
N MET A 190 21.41 1.74 38.53
CA MET A 190 20.74 1.85 37.26
C MET A 190 20.14 3.25 37.07
N GLN A 191 20.44 3.88 35.92
CA GLN A 191 19.82 5.14 35.53
C GLN A 191 18.65 4.85 34.55
N GLN A 192 17.44 5.20 34.99
CA GLN A 192 16.23 5.07 34.16
C GLN A 192 15.73 6.45 33.78
N GLN A 193 15.55 6.69 32.50
CA GLN A 193 14.93 7.91 31.99
C GLN A 193 13.42 7.75 31.92
N SER A 194 12.67 8.71 32.44
CA SER A 194 11.22 8.77 32.34
C SER A 194 10.78 10.12 31.77
N VAL A 195 9.61 10.14 31.15
CA VAL A 195 9.01 11.38 30.63
C VAL A 195 8.77 12.33 31.83
N CYS A 196 9.14 13.60 31.70
CA CYS A 196 8.92 14.59 32.72
C CYS A 196 7.42 14.77 33.00
N PRO A 197 6.92 14.52 34.25
CA PRO A 197 5.50 14.60 34.53
C PRO A 197 4.95 16.03 34.52
N THR A 198 5.81 17.05 34.66
CA THR A 198 5.42 18.45 34.69
C THR A 198 5.11 18.99 33.27
N CYS A 199 5.89 18.61 32.28
CA CYS A 199 5.73 19.08 30.88
C CYS A 199 5.30 17.98 29.90
N ASN A 200 5.10 16.75 30.37
CA ASN A 200 4.73 15.60 29.56
C ASN A 200 5.62 15.40 28.31
N GLY A 201 6.90 15.66 28.45
CA GLY A 201 7.88 15.50 27.37
C GLY A 201 8.13 16.74 26.51
N GLU A 202 7.35 17.80 26.64
CA GLU A 202 7.49 19.02 25.83
C GLU A 202 8.72 19.87 26.19
N GLY A 203 9.29 19.70 27.36
CA GLY A 203 10.41 20.54 27.85
C GLY A 203 9.99 21.96 28.23
N GLN A 204 8.76 22.36 27.94
CA GLN A 204 8.20 23.70 28.19
C GLN A 204 6.87 23.60 28.94
N VAL A 205 6.50 24.62 29.66
CA VAL A 205 5.22 24.73 30.39
C VAL A 205 4.52 26.05 30.02
N ILE A 206 3.19 26.02 30.00
CA ILE A 206 2.38 27.22 29.78
C ILE A 206 1.94 27.75 31.11
N LYS A 207 2.37 28.96 31.48
CA LYS A 207 2.01 29.63 32.72
C LYS A 207 0.57 30.13 32.69
N ASN A 208 0.23 30.89 31.66
CA ASN A 208 -1.13 31.40 31.44
C ASN A 208 -1.79 30.65 30.28
N LYS A 209 -2.71 29.77 30.61
CA LYS A 209 -3.42 28.96 29.63
C LYS A 209 -4.43 29.82 28.87
N CYS A 210 -4.51 29.64 27.55
CA CYS A 210 -5.54 30.25 26.73
C CYS A 210 -6.94 29.82 27.23
N LYS A 211 -7.77 30.79 27.57
CA LYS A 211 -9.12 30.54 28.11
C LYS A 211 -10.06 29.86 27.11
N HIS A 212 -9.85 30.07 25.80
CA HIS A 212 -10.65 29.48 24.74
C HIS A 212 -10.43 27.98 24.59
N CYS A 213 -9.19 27.54 24.43
CA CYS A 213 -8.85 26.13 24.24
C CYS A 213 -8.45 25.41 25.53
N GLY A 214 -8.47 26.07 26.69
CA GLY A 214 -8.07 25.48 27.98
C GLY A 214 -6.60 25.09 28.05
N GLY A 215 -5.74 25.67 27.19
CA GLY A 215 -4.32 25.38 27.13
C GLY A 215 -3.91 24.33 26.08
N THR A 216 -4.85 23.70 25.40
CA THR A 216 -4.55 22.62 24.41
C THR A 216 -4.01 23.15 23.07
N GLY A 217 -4.29 24.41 22.75
CA GLY A 217 -3.94 25.00 21.44
C GLY A 217 -4.85 24.58 20.29
N ILE A 218 -5.80 23.68 20.52
CA ILE A 218 -6.73 23.15 19.48
C ILE A 218 -8.19 23.30 19.91
N GLU A 219 -9.08 23.39 18.95
CA GLU A 219 -10.53 23.40 19.15
C GLU A 219 -11.24 22.65 18.02
N LYS A 220 -12.50 22.28 18.24
CA LYS A 220 -13.33 21.66 17.20
C LYS A 220 -13.76 22.70 16.18
N GLY A 221 -13.40 22.52 14.94
CA GLY A 221 -13.74 23.40 13.84
C GLY A 221 -14.14 22.64 12.58
N GLU A 222 -14.50 23.40 11.56
CA GLU A 222 -14.79 22.86 10.22
C GLU A 222 -13.82 23.49 9.22
N GLU A 223 -13.19 22.63 8.42
CA GLU A 223 -12.29 23.08 7.35
C GLU A 223 -12.71 22.46 6.03
N VAL A 224 -12.66 23.27 4.96
CA VAL A 224 -12.87 22.76 3.60
C VAL A 224 -11.53 22.25 3.09
N VAL A 225 -11.47 20.95 2.83
CA VAL A 225 -10.28 20.28 2.31
C VAL A 225 -10.55 19.91 0.86
N GLU A 226 -9.62 20.30 -0.01
CA GLU A 226 -9.60 19.89 -1.40
C GLU A 226 -8.79 18.63 -1.57
N ILE A 227 -9.40 17.59 -2.15
CA ILE A 227 -8.81 16.27 -2.31
C ILE A 227 -8.74 15.97 -3.79
N ASN A 228 -7.52 15.77 -4.28
CA ASN A 228 -7.28 15.34 -5.65
C ASN A 228 -7.20 13.81 -5.71
N ILE A 229 -8.14 13.20 -6.42
CA ILE A 229 -8.22 11.75 -6.60
C ILE A 229 -7.74 11.43 -8.01
N PRO A 230 -6.65 10.66 -8.17
CA PRO A 230 -6.10 10.34 -9.47
C PRO A 230 -7.06 9.45 -10.28
N ALA A 231 -6.90 9.46 -11.60
CA ALA A 231 -7.64 8.55 -12.48
C ALA A 231 -7.24 7.09 -12.23
N GLY A 232 -8.18 6.17 -12.47
CA GLY A 232 -7.94 4.73 -12.41
C GLY A 232 -8.07 4.11 -11.01
N VAL A 233 -8.32 4.90 -9.96
CA VAL A 233 -8.48 4.36 -8.59
C VAL A 233 -9.52 3.24 -8.55
N ALA A 234 -9.29 2.25 -7.69
CA ALA A 234 -10.20 1.11 -7.51
C ALA A 234 -10.85 1.15 -6.14
N GLU A 235 -11.95 0.41 -6.02
CA GLU A 235 -12.61 0.21 -4.73
C GLU A 235 -11.63 -0.35 -3.69
N GLY A 236 -11.72 0.16 -2.46
CA GLY A 236 -10.82 -0.21 -1.37
C GLY A 236 -9.45 0.47 -1.37
N MET A 237 -9.09 1.20 -2.42
CA MET A 237 -7.87 2.00 -2.42
C MET A 237 -7.97 3.16 -1.43
N VAL A 238 -6.83 3.54 -0.86
CA VAL A 238 -6.72 4.65 0.09
C VAL A 238 -5.83 5.74 -0.49
N VAL A 239 -6.38 6.93 -0.63
CA VAL A 239 -5.62 8.13 -1.00
C VAL A 239 -5.26 8.89 0.27
N ASN A 240 -3.97 9.08 0.53
CA ASN A 240 -3.47 9.82 1.68
C ASN A 240 -3.31 11.29 1.33
N VAL A 241 -3.88 12.18 2.17
CA VAL A 241 -3.73 13.63 2.07
C VAL A 241 -2.95 14.12 3.29
N PRO A 242 -1.64 14.33 3.14
CA PRO A 242 -0.76 14.62 4.27
C PRO A 242 -1.06 15.98 4.89
N GLY A 243 -0.97 16.05 6.23
CA GLY A 243 -1.09 17.29 6.99
C GLY A 243 -2.49 17.92 7.02
N LYS A 244 -3.53 17.22 6.55
CA LYS A 244 -4.91 17.71 6.51
C LYS A 244 -5.82 17.07 7.58
N GLY A 245 -5.28 16.18 8.40
CA GLY A 245 -5.99 15.57 9.52
C GLY A 245 -6.20 16.53 10.71
N ASN A 246 -6.38 15.97 11.89
CA ASN A 246 -6.52 16.76 13.11
C ASN A 246 -5.25 17.55 13.43
N ALA A 247 -5.40 18.77 13.93
CA ALA A 247 -4.27 19.57 14.40
C ALA A 247 -3.61 18.91 15.63
N GLY A 248 -2.30 18.96 15.67
CA GLY A 248 -1.53 18.56 16.86
C GLY A 248 -1.61 19.64 17.96
N LYS A 249 -1.63 19.21 19.21
CA LYS A 249 -1.59 20.14 20.35
C LYS A 249 -0.31 20.98 20.34
N HIS A 250 -0.40 22.20 20.84
CA HIS A 250 0.74 23.12 21.04
C HIS A 250 1.58 23.39 19.77
N ASN A 251 0.90 23.60 18.63
CA ASN A 251 1.51 23.72 17.30
C ASN A 251 2.26 22.42 16.88
N GLY A 252 1.77 21.28 17.33
CA GLY A 252 2.27 19.98 16.92
C GLY A 252 1.98 19.69 15.44
N ILE A 253 2.52 18.60 14.95
CA ILE A 253 2.37 18.16 13.56
C ILE A 253 0.90 17.72 13.33
N PRO A 254 0.18 18.23 12.34
CA PRO A 254 -1.15 17.72 12.02
C PRO A 254 -1.08 16.28 11.53
N GLY A 255 -2.18 15.53 11.74
CA GLY A 255 -2.38 14.23 11.16
C GLY A 255 -2.68 14.30 9.65
N ASP A 256 -3.01 13.17 9.06
CA ASP A 256 -3.35 13.02 7.65
C ASP A 256 -4.84 12.72 7.48
N ILE A 257 -5.36 12.90 6.26
CA ILE A 257 -6.68 12.37 5.88
C ILE A 257 -6.46 11.14 5.01
N GLN A 258 -7.01 10.01 5.42
CA GLN A 258 -7.08 8.78 4.67
C GLN A 258 -8.43 8.71 3.96
N VAL A 259 -8.42 8.81 2.64
CA VAL A 259 -9.61 8.79 1.80
C VAL A 259 -9.80 7.38 1.27
N PHE A 260 -10.83 6.70 1.73
CA PHE A 260 -11.24 5.38 1.26
C PHE A 260 -12.14 5.53 0.05
N ILE A 261 -11.75 4.94 -1.06
CA ILE A 261 -12.51 4.97 -2.30
C ILE A 261 -13.57 3.87 -2.27
N GLU A 262 -14.82 4.24 -2.51
CA GLU A 262 -15.94 3.34 -2.78
C GLU A 262 -16.42 3.61 -4.22
N GLU A 263 -16.70 2.55 -4.98
CA GLU A 263 -17.24 2.69 -6.34
C GLU A 263 -18.78 2.76 -6.28
N GLU A 264 -19.37 3.65 -7.06
CA GLU A 264 -20.82 3.70 -7.23
C GLU A 264 -21.27 2.58 -8.16
N GLU A 265 -22.35 1.89 -7.79
CA GLU A 265 -22.97 0.90 -8.68
C GLU A 265 -23.32 1.52 -10.04
N ASN A 266 -22.83 0.88 -11.09
CA ASN A 266 -23.12 1.30 -12.46
C ASN A 266 -24.06 0.31 -13.13
N SER A 267 -25.18 0.81 -13.70
CA SER A 267 -26.19 -0.01 -14.36
C SER A 267 -25.78 -0.45 -15.79
N THR A 268 -24.76 0.16 -16.34
CA THR A 268 -24.37 -0.02 -17.76
C THR A 268 -23.13 -0.90 -17.88
N PHE A 269 -22.13 -0.68 -17.03
CA PHE A 269 -20.85 -1.35 -17.08
C PHE A 269 -20.56 -2.14 -15.82
N VAL A 270 -19.95 -3.30 -15.98
CA VAL A 270 -19.34 -4.06 -14.87
C VAL A 270 -17.83 -3.91 -15.00
N ARG A 271 -17.17 -3.57 -13.91
CA ARG A 271 -15.73 -3.40 -13.86
C ARG A 271 -15.04 -4.73 -13.59
N ASP A 272 -13.97 -5.01 -14.34
CA ASP A 272 -13.04 -6.12 -14.10
C ASP A 272 -11.61 -5.58 -14.17
N GLY A 273 -11.05 -5.22 -13.01
CA GLY A 273 -9.76 -4.53 -12.94
C GLY A 273 -9.79 -3.18 -13.67
N ASN A 274 -9.04 -3.05 -14.78
CA ASN A 274 -9.06 -1.88 -15.66
C ASN A 274 -9.97 -2.08 -16.88
N ASP A 275 -10.43 -3.30 -17.13
CA ASP A 275 -11.37 -3.59 -18.20
C ASP A 275 -12.81 -3.27 -17.75
N LEU A 276 -13.64 -2.91 -18.72
CA LEU A 276 -15.07 -2.71 -18.53
C LEU A 276 -15.83 -3.74 -19.33
N ILE A 277 -16.86 -4.33 -18.74
CA ILE A 277 -17.74 -5.29 -19.41
C ILE A 277 -19.08 -4.61 -19.67
N TYR A 278 -19.51 -4.64 -20.91
CA TYR A 278 -20.81 -4.13 -21.35
C TYR A 278 -21.61 -5.24 -22.01
N ASN A 279 -22.88 -5.38 -21.66
CA ASN A 279 -23.77 -6.32 -22.31
C ASN A 279 -24.61 -5.62 -23.38
N LEU A 280 -24.28 -5.87 -24.63
CA LEU A 280 -25.02 -5.33 -25.77
C LEU A 280 -26.20 -6.25 -26.09
N LEU A 281 -27.41 -5.73 -25.92
CA LEU A 281 -28.63 -6.43 -26.30
C LEU A 281 -29.03 -6.05 -27.73
N LEU A 282 -28.83 -6.99 -28.67
CA LEU A 282 -29.21 -6.82 -30.08
C LEU A 282 -30.63 -7.33 -30.34
N ASP A 283 -31.32 -6.69 -31.25
CA ASP A 283 -32.48 -7.33 -31.87
C ASP A 283 -32.07 -8.46 -32.80
N PHE A 284 -32.98 -9.42 -33.02
CA PHE A 284 -32.72 -10.59 -33.88
C PHE A 284 -32.39 -10.20 -35.35
N PRO A 285 -33.12 -9.25 -36.00
CA PRO A 285 -32.78 -8.82 -37.35
C PRO A 285 -31.37 -8.27 -37.50
N THR A 286 -30.93 -7.43 -36.57
CA THR A 286 -29.57 -6.85 -36.57
C THR A 286 -28.50 -7.94 -36.36
N ALA A 287 -28.78 -8.92 -35.47
CA ALA A 287 -27.86 -10.04 -35.29
C ALA A 287 -27.72 -10.92 -36.54
N ALA A 288 -28.81 -11.12 -37.26
CA ALA A 288 -28.86 -11.96 -38.48
C ALA A 288 -28.26 -11.26 -39.69
N LEU A 289 -28.62 -10.00 -39.93
CA LEU A 289 -28.24 -9.25 -41.13
C LEU A 289 -26.93 -8.48 -41.00
N GLY A 290 -26.45 -8.32 -39.78
CA GLY A 290 -25.35 -7.41 -39.47
C GLY A 290 -25.77 -5.96 -39.48
N GLY A 291 -24.83 -5.05 -39.36
CA GLY A 291 -25.09 -3.61 -39.35
C GLY A 291 -24.15 -2.84 -38.45
N GLU A 292 -24.48 -1.56 -38.25
CA GLU A 292 -23.76 -0.71 -37.32
C GLU A 292 -24.55 -0.56 -36.03
N VAL A 293 -23.88 -0.71 -34.90
CA VAL A 293 -24.47 -0.52 -33.56
C VAL A 293 -23.69 0.52 -32.79
N GLU A 294 -24.40 1.26 -31.96
CA GLU A 294 -23.80 2.26 -31.07
C GLU A 294 -23.58 1.65 -29.68
N ILE A 295 -22.34 1.71 -29.20
CA ILE A 295 -21.92 1.21 -27.91
C ILE A 295 -21.55 2.42 -27.03
N PRO A 296 -22.12 2.57 -25.84
CA PRO A 296 -21.74 3.64 -24.93
C PRO A 296 -20.30 3.42 -24.42
N THR A 297 -19.61 4.50 -24.11
CA THR A 297 -18.30 4.47 -23.46
C THR A 297 -18.37 5.12 -22.08
N VAL A 298 -17.44 4.80 -21.22
CA VAL A 298 -17.32 5.45 -19.89
C VAL A 298 -17.08 6.96 -19.97
N GLU A 299 -16.63 7.46 -21.12
CA GLU A 299 -16.41 8.89 -21.35
C GLU A 299 -17.70 9.66 -21.70
N GLY A 300 -18.84 8.96 -21.81
CA GLY A 300 -20.13 9.51 -22.21
C GLY A 300 -20.31 9.62 -23.73
N SER A 301 -19.31 9.22 -24.52
CA SER A 301 -19.40 9.16 -25.98
C SER A 301 -19.97 7.81 -26.44
N LYS A 302 -20.40 7.74 -27.71
CA LYS A 302 -20.84 6.50 -28.34
C LYS A 302 -19.86 6.07 -29.41
N LEU A 303 -19.52 4.80 -29.43
CA LEU A 303 -18.70 4.19 -30.48
C LEU A 303 -19.61 3.44 -31.47
N ARG A 304 -19.40 3.66 -32.77
CA ARG A 304 -20.04 2.86 -33.83
C ARG A 304 -19.18 1.65 -34.14
N VAL A 305 -19.77 0.50 -33.99
CA VAL A 305 -19.11 -0.79 -34.25
C VAL A 305 -19.92 -1.52 -35.33
N LYS A 306 -19.22 -1.97 -36.38
CA LYS A 306 -19.82 -2.79 -37.44
C LYS A 306 -19.87 -4.23 -36.96
N LEU A 307 -21.06 -4.83 -37.05
CA LEU A 307 -21.30 -6.23 -36.76
C LEU A 307 -21.39 -7.03 -38.08
N ASP A 308 -20.77 -8.20 -38.04
CA ASP A 308 -20.92 -9.13 -39.15
C ASP A 308 -22.32 -9.75 -39.15
N ASN A 309 -22.79 -10.14 -40.33
CA ASN A 309 -24.02 -10.93 -40.44
C ASN A 309 -23.87 -12.30 -39.79
N GLY A 310 -24.96 -12.79 -39.18
CA GLY A 310 -24.95 -14.04 -38.42
C GLY A 310 -24.21 -13.97 -37.10
N THR A 311 -24.12 -12.80 -36.49
CA THR A 311 -23.49 -12.62 -35.16
C THR A 311 -24.24 -13.42 -34.10
N GLN A 312 -23.55 -14.39 -33.50
CA GLN A 312 -24.13 -15.31 -32.52
C GLN A 312 -24.17 -14.69 -31.10
N PRO A 313 -25.20 -15.02 -30.30
CA PRO A 313 -25.22 -14.66 -28.86
C PRO A 313 -24.04 -15.26 -28.13
N GLY A 314 -23.50 -14.52 -27.16
CA GLY A 314 -22.29 -14.90 -26.42
C GLY A 314 -20.97 -14.64 -27.16
N LYS A 315 -21.02 -14.04 -28.39
CA LYS A 315 -19.83 -13.50 -29.04
C LYS A 315 -19.33 -12.30 -28.24
N THR A 316 -18.03 -12.25 -28.01
CA THR A 316 -17.40 -11.16 -27.27
C THR A 316 -16.58 -10.31 -28.23
N LEU A 317 -16.76 -8.99 -28.16
CA LEU A 317 -15.95 -8.02 -28.91
C LEU A 317 -15.06 -7.27 -27.94
N ARG A 318 -13.78 -7.14 -28.23
CA ARG A 318 -12.82 -6.41 -27.39
C ARG A 318 -12.43 -5.10 -28.07
N LEU A 319 -12.82 -3.99 -27.46
CA LEU A 319 -12.49 -2.64 -27.92
C LEU A 319 -11.29 -2.13 -27.11
N ARG A 320 -10.13 -2.20 -27.73
CA ARG A 320 -8.84 -1.91 -27.07
C ARG A 320 -8.73 -0.47 -26.62
N GLY A 321 -8.21 -0.27 -25.39
CA GLY A 321 -7.97 1.03 -24.80
C GLY A 321 -9.24 1.85 -24.50
N LYS A 322 -10.42 1.19 -24.42
CA LYS A 322 -11.71 1.83 -24.10
C LYS A 322 -12.23 1.53 -22.69
N GLY A 323 -11.41 0.88 -21.87
CA GLY A 323 -11.63 0.67 -20.45
C GLY A 323 -11.11 1.84 -19.60
N LEU A 324 -10.83 1.55 -18.33
CA LEU A 324 -10.33 2.53 -17.34
C LEU A 324 -8.80 2.67 -17.43
N PRO A 325 -8.26 3.84 -17.11
CA PRO A 325 -6.81 4.00 -17.03
C PRO A 325 -6.25 3.25 -15.81
N ALA A 326 -4.99 2.85 -15.90
CA ALA A 326 -4.25 2.38 -14.74
C ALA A 326 -3.92 3.56 -13.81
N VAL A 327 -3.90 3.30 -12.49
CA VAL A 327 -3.45 4.31 -11.51
C VAL A 327 -1.98 4.62 -11.73
N GLN A 328 -1.65 5.90 -11.77
CA GLN A 328 -0.27 6.35 -11.91
C GLN A 328 0.63 5.75 -10.81
N GLY A 329 1.70 5.10 -11.20
CA GLY A 329 2.63 4.40 -10.31
C GLY A 329 2.32 2.92 -10.07
N TYR A 330 1.12 2.43 -10.41
CA TYR A 330 0.71 1.02 -10.26
C TYR A 330 0.49 0.28 -11.59
N GLY A 331 0.70 0.95 -12.72
CA GLY A 331 0.56 0.39 -14.05
C GLY A 331 0.64 1.46 -15.14
N SER A 332 0.53 1.05 -16.39
CA SER A 332 0.52 1.94 -17.54
C SER A 332 -0.57 1.56 -18.52
N GLY A 333 -1.12 2.55 -19.22
CA GLY A 333 -2.12 2.35 -20.28
C GLY A 333 -3.57 2.37 -19.77
N LYS A 334 -4.47 2.03 -20.68
CA LYS A 334 -5.90 1.87 -20.43
C LYS A 334 -6.29 0.41 -20.65
N GLY A 335 -7.24 -0.07 -19.86
CA GLY A 335 -7.91 -1.34 -20.08
C GLY A 335 -8.79 -1.32 -21.34
N ASP A 336 -9.46 -2.40 -21.60
CA ASP A 336 -10.31 -2.61 -22.77
C ASP A 336 -11.80 -2.55 -22.38
N LEU A 337 -12.65 -2.26 -23.36
CA LEU A 337 -14.09 -2.45 -23.21
C LEU A 337 -14.47 -3.78 -23.86
N VAL A 338 -14.90 -4.71 -23.04
CA VAL A 338 -15.33 -6.06 -23.42
C VAL A 338 -16.84 -6.04 -23.60
N VAL A 339 -17.29 -6.17 -24.86
CA VAL A 339 -18.70 -6.14 -25.21
C VAL A 339 -19.19 -7.56 -25.37
N ASN A 340 -20.08 -8.00 -24.50
CA ASN A 340 -20.75 -9.29 -24.59
C ASN A 340 -22.07 -9.11 -25.36
N ILE A 341 -22.29 -9.93 -26.38
CA ILE A 341 -23.46 -9.84 -27.24
C ILE A 341 -24.55 -10.77 -26.74
N SER A 342 -25.70 -10.19 -26.42
CA SER A 342 -26.96 -10.90 -26.16
C SER A 342 -27.96 -10.59 -27.29
N VAL A 343 -28.80 -11.54 -27.64
CA VAL A 343 -29.82 -11.36 -28.66
C VAL A 343 -31.20 -11.40 -28.00
N TYR A 344 -31.98 -10.36 -28.23
CA TYR A 344 -33.36 -10.29 -27.76
C TYR A 344 -34.29 -11.09 -28.66
N ILE A 345 -35.00 -12.04 -28.10
CA ILE A 345 -36.08 -12.77 -28.74
C ILE A 345 -37.42 -12.23 -28.22
N PRO A 346 -38.31 -11.69 -29.07
CA PRO A 346 -39.57 -11.12 -28.60
C PRO A 346 -40.46 -12.18 -27.97
N LYS A 347 -41.06 -11.82 -26.83
CA LYS A 347 -41.98 -12.72 -26.10
C LYS A 347 -43.36 -12.79 -26.72
N THR A 348 -43.79 -11.73 -27.37
CA THR A 348 -45.07 -11.60 -28.04
C THR A 348 -44.88 -11.17 -29.46
N LEU A 349 -45.63 -11.75 -30.37
CA LEU A 349 -45.56 -11.50 -31.81
C LEU A 349 -46.95 -11.20 -32.34
N SER A 350 -47.07 -10.27 -33.30
CA SER A 350 -48.28 -10.05 -34.08
C SER A 350 -48.58 -11.24 -35.00
N LYS A 351 -49.74 -11.25 -35.61
CA LYS A 351 -50.12 -12.32 -36.55
C LYS A 351 -49.19 -12.35 -37.77
N GLU A 352 -48.87 -11.16 -38.29
CA GLU A 352 -47.99 -11.01 -39.48
C GLU A 352 -46.55 -11.44 -39.20
N GLU A 353 -46.02 -11.10 -38.02
CA GLU A 353 -44.68 -11.48 -37.56
C GLU A 353 -44.57 -13.01 -37.37
N LYS A 354 -45.64 -13.66 -36.84
CA LYS A 354 -45.68 -15.12 -36.69
C LYS A 354 -45.65 -15.80 -38.06
N GLU A 355 -46.43 -15.33 -39.02
CA GLU A 355 -46.46 -15.87 -40.38
C GLU A 355 -45.09 -15.72 -41.09
N ALA A 356 -44.42 -14.57 -40.90
CA ALA A 356 -43.08 -14.36 -41.42
C ALA A 356 -42.04 -15.32 -40.84
N ILE A 357 -42.04 -15.49 -39.48
CA ILE A 357 -41.10 -16.39 -38.83
C ILE A 357 -41.39 -17.86 -39.13
N GLU A 358 -42.65 -18.26 -39.32
CA GLU A 358 -43.01 -19.63 -39.70
C GLU A 358 -42.46 -19.98 -41.10
N THR A 359 -42.39 -19.00 -42.00
CA THR A 359 -41.75 -19.16 -43.30
C THR A 359 -40.25 -19.49 -43.15
N PHE A 360 -39.54 -18.83 -42.25
CA PHE A 360 -38.13 -19.12 -41.99
C PHE A 360 -37.88 -20.46 -41.31
N ARG A 361 -38.83 -20.98 -40.55
CA ARG A 361 -38.72 -22.29 -39.87
C ARG A 361 -38.46 -23.46 -40.83
N GLN A 362 -38.91 -23.34 -42.06
CA GLN A 362 -38.71 -24.35 -43.10
C GLN A 362 -37.33 -24.26 -43.77
N SER A 363 -36.66 -23.12 -43.62
CA SER A 363 -35.35 -22.90 -44.23
C SER A 363 -34.23 -23.63 -43.44
N ASP A 364 -33.37 -24.32 -44.19
CA ASP A 364 -32.22 -25.03 -43.58
C ASP A 364 -31.20 -24.09 -43.00
N ASN A 365 -31.10 -22.85 -43.45
CA ASN A 365 -30.21 -21.84 -42.92
C ASN A 365 -30.57 -21.41 -41.46
N PHE A 366 -31.82 -21.64 -41.02
CA PHE A 366 -32.27 -21.38 -39.66
C PHE A 366 -32.15 -22.58 -38.71
N LYS A 367 -31.63 -23.71 -39.22
CA LYS A 367 -31.32 -24.90 -38.41
C LYS A 367 -29.84 -24.86 -38.08
N GLY A 368 -29.51 -24.88 -36.78
CA GLY A 368 -28.11 -24.90 -36.35
C GLY A 368 -27.36 -26.09 -36.92
N ASP A 369 -26.27 -25.82 -37.63
CA ASP A 369 -25.38 -26.84 -38.17
C ASP A 369 -24.57 -27.56 -37.10
N LYS A 370 -23.90 -28.65 -37.44
CA LYS A 370 -23.09 -29.46 -36.55
C LYS A 370 -21.93 -28.62 -35.98
N GLN A 371 -21.30 -27.79 -36.79
CA GLN A 371 -20.14 -26.99 -36.41
C GLN A 371 -20.51 -25.93 -35.34
N THR A 372 -21.67 -25.28 -35.50
CA THR A 372 -22.20 -24.33 -34.53
C THR A 372 -22.54 -25.01 -33.19
N ARG A 373 -23.16 -26.20 -33.22
CA ARG A 373 -23.47 -26.99 -32.04
C ARG A 373 -22.19 -27.39 -31.26
N ASP A 374 -21.17 -27.87 -31.99
CA ASP A 374 -19.89 -28.26 -31.38
C ASP A 374 -19.18 -27.06 -30.75
N SER A 375 -19.20 -25.88 -31.43
CA SER A 375 -18.64 -24.65 -30.89
C SER A 375 -19.33 -24.18 -29.63
N ILE A 376 -20.67 -24.21 -29.61
CA ILE A 376 -21.45 -23.87 -28.38
C ILE A 376 -21.14 -24.85 -27.26
N PHE A 377 -21.05 -26.15 -27.53
CA PHE A 377 -20.74 -27.18 -26.57
C PHE A 377 -19.32 -27.01 -25.98
N GLN A 378 -18.33 -26.65 -26.78
CA GLN A 378 -16.98 -26.35 -26.31
C GLN A 378 -16.95 -25.13 -25.38
N LYS A 379 -17.67 -24.05 -25.70
CA LYS A 379 -17.81 -22.89 -24.81
C LYS A 379 -18.45 -23.26 -23.49
N PHE A 380 -19.51 -24.07 -23.53
CA PHE A 380 -20.20 -24.59 -22.35
C PHE A 380 -19.24 -25.40 -21.47
N LYS A 381 -18.45 -26.31 -22.05
CA LYS A 381 -17.48 -27.13 -21.34
C LYS A 381 -16.41 -26.27 -20.64
N ASN A 382 -15.91 -25.23 -21.32
CA ASN A 382 -14.91 -24.31 -20.76
C ASN A 382 -15.45 -23.43 -19.63
N TYR A 383 -16.77 -23.29 -19.50
CA TYR A 383 -17.38 -22.53 -18.41
C TYR A 383 -17.44 -23.33 -17.09
N PHE A 384 -17.41 -24.68 -17.17
CA PHE A 384 -17.50 -25.57 -16.02
C PHE A 384 -16.17 -26.29 -15.66
N ASN A 385 -15.11 -26.04 -16.39
CA ASN A 385 -13.75 -26.44 -16.08
C ASN A 385 -12.90 -25.24 -15.70
#